data_155f5eef2369f4e8480d92aacfcc7cc7
#
_entry.id   155f5eef2369f4e8480d92aacfcc7cc7
#
_cell.length_a   1.000
_cell.length_b   1.000
_cell.length_c   1.000
_cell.angle_alpha   90.00
_cell.angle_beta   90.00
_cell.angle_gamma   90.00
#
_symmetry.space_group_name_H-M   'P 1'
#
loop_
_entity.id
_entity.type
_entity.pdbx_description
1 polymer ?
#
loop_
_entity_poly.entity_id
_entity_poly.type
_entity_poly.pdbx_seq_one_letter_code
_entity_poly.pdbx_strand_id
1 'polypeptide(L)'
;MAKKTVFLTGATGNMGWAGFQELYARRERFDIRILARDSKKNRKKLAPYLDDSSVTVVWGDLMRYEDVLAAVKGSDYVLHVGGMVSPAADYYPEKTLKVNIGSAENVVKAVLEQPNASEIKVVYIGSVAQYGDRNPPHHWGCASEPQMPAKFDMYALSKIRAEQIFASAGLKYLVSLRQSGILYPGILSVVNPTAFHVPMGGVLEWATIEDSGRLLAQVCEDWVPEDFWNKAYNISSGAQYRMTNYEFMNRMLSALGLPSPEKVFEPQWFALKNFHGMWYKDADILNDILHFRANVPVDEYFATMKSKLPWYYRLAFLAPAWAVRMFMKPFAFEKGLGTQWWVENDPEKFEAYYGSREAYEAIRSWDDIRPAQLSKDSAM
;
A
#
# COMPACT_ATOMS: atom_id res chain seq x y z
N MET A 1 -34.36 -2.05 5.12
CA MET A 1 -33.71 -2.98 4.15
C MET A 1 -32.97 -4.03 4.93
N ALA A 2 -32.80 -5.25 4.40
CA ALA A 2 -31.95 -6.25 5.02
C ALA A 2 -30.48 -5.74 4.97
N LYS A 3 -29.72 -6.03 6.03
CA LYS A 3 -28.28 -5.70 6.05
C LYS A 3 -27.54 -6.50 4.98
N LYS A 4 -26.48 -5.90 4.43
CA LYS A 4 -25.55 -6.60 3.52
C LYS A 4 -24.42 -7.22 4.33
N THR A 5 -24.05 -8.45 4.01
CA THR A 5 -22.92 -9.12 4.63
C THR A 5 -21.62 -8.82 3.87
N VAL A 6 -20.67 -8.20 4.55
CA VAL A 6 -19.35 -7.86 4.01
C VAL A 6 -18.28 -8.75 4.61
N PHE A 7 -17.68 -9.62 3.81
CA PHE A 7 -16.50 -10.38 4.21
C PHE A 7 -15.23 -9.56 3.95
N LEU A 8 -14.49 -9.27 5.01
CA LEU A 8 -13.26 -8.47 4.97
C LEU A 8 -12.06 -9.33 5.38
N THR A 9 -11.13 -9.52 4.46
CA THR A 9 -9.81 -10.08 4.77
C THR A 9 -8.83 -8.98 5.18
N GLY A 10 -7.83 -9.30 5.99
CA GLY A 10 -6.81 -8.32 6.38
C GLY A 10 -7.29 -7.23 7.34
N ALA A 11 -8.44 -7.38 7.98
CA ALA A 11 -9.05 -6.39 8.90
C ALA A 11 -8.14 -5.94 10.06
N THR A 12 -7.12 -6.71 10.42
CA THR A 12 -6.17 -6.36 11.48
C THR A 12 -4.93 -5.59 10.98
N GLY A 13 -4.74 -5.47 9.65
CA GLY A 13 -3.72 -4.63 9.01
C GLY A 13 -4.10 -3.14 8.98
N ASN A 14 -3.25 -2.29 8.40
CA ASN A 14 -3.51 -0.84 8.38
C ASN A 14 -4.77 -0.49 7.57
N MET A 15 -4.78 -0.78 6.26
CA MET A 15 -5.91 -0.46 5.38
C MET A 15 -7.19 -1.22 5.79
N GLY A 16 -7.08 -2.54 6.03
CA GLY A 16 -8.23 -3.33 6.42
C GLY A 16 -8.83 -2.88 7.77
N TRP A 17 -8.00 -2.40 8.71
CA TRP A 17 -8.49 -1.83 9.96
C TRP A 17 -9.26 -0.53 9.75
N ALA A 18 -8.73 0.37 8.93
CA ALA A 18 -9.44 1.61 8.60
C ALA A 18 -10.77 1.30 7.90
N GLY A 19 -10.79 0.35 6.96
CA GLY A 19 -12.03 -0.11 6.31
C GLY A 19 -13.00 -0.77 7.28
N PHE A 20 -12.50 -1.58 8.21
CA PHE A 20 -13.34 -2.17 9.27
C PHE A 20 -14.02 -1.08 10.12
N GLN A 21 -13.28 -0.03 10.53
CA GLN A 21 -13.86 1.07 11.32
C GLN A 21 -14.94 1.82 10.53
N GLU A 22 -14.74 2.03 9.24
CA GLU A 22 -15.73 2.70 8.38
C GLU A 22 -17.00 1.83 8.16
N LEU A 23 -16.83 0.53 7.97
CA LEU A 23 -17.95 -0.43 7.90
C LEU A 23 -18.68 -0.51 9.23
N TYR A 24 -17.94 -0.58 10.34
CA TYR A 24 -18.51 -0.65 11.68
C TYR A 24 -19.27 0.62 12.07
N ALA A 25 -18.83 1.79 11.62
CA ALA A 25 -19.59 3.02 11.76
C ALA A 25 -20.95 2.99 11.03
N ARG A 26 -21.10 2.07 10.06
CA ARG A 26 -22.33 1.84 9.26
C ARG A 26 -22.98 0.47 9.56
N ARG A 27 -22.76 -0.10 10.74
CA ARG A 27 -23.20 -1.47 11.11
C ARG A 27 -24.72 -1.65 11.17
N GLU A 28 -25.47 -0.59 11.11
CA GLU A 28 -26.93 -0.66 10.92
C GLU A 28 -27.30 -1.12 9.49
N ARG A 29 -26.37 -1.01 8.53
CA ARG A 29 -26.54 -1.43 7.12
C ARG A 29 -25.70 -2.66 6.77
N PHE A 30 -24.61 -2.91 7.51
CA PHE A 30 -23.66 -3.98 7.22
C PHE A 30 -23.53 -4.96 8.38
N ASP A 31 -23.54 -6.26 8.06
CA ASP A 31 -23.01 -7.31 8.91
C ASP A 31 -21.57 -7.62 8.45
N ILE A 32 -20.61 -7.46 9.34
CA ILE A 32 -19.20 -7.51 9.01
C ILE A 32 -18.62 -8.85 9.43
N ARG A 33 -18.09 -9.59 8.49
CA ARG A 33 -17.39 -10.83 8.76
C ARG A 33 -15.90 -10.69 8.52
N ILE A 34 -15.09 -11.07 9.49
CA ILE A 34 -13.64 -10.91 9.48
C ILE A 34 -13.01 -12.30 9.54
N LEU A 35 -12.07 -12.60 8.63
CA LEU A 35 -11.15 -13.73 8.80
C LEU A 35 -9.84 -13.20 9.39
N ALA A 36 -9.49 -13.64 10.58
CA ALA A 36 -8.30 -13.20 11.29
C ALA A 36 -7.52 -14.35 11.90
N ARG A 37 -6.19 -14.31 11.77
CA ARG A 37 -5.32 -15.29 12.43
C ARG A 37 -5.48 -15.23 13.95
N ASP A 38 -5.61 -16.39 14.58
CA ASP A 38 -5.69 -16.51 16.02
C ASP A 38 -4.34 -16.17 16.67
N SER A 39 -4.21 -14.97 17.15
CA SER A 39 -3.03 -14.48 17.86
C SER A 39 -3.42 -13.55 19.01
N LYS A 40 -2.58 -13.48 20.04
CA LYS A 40 -2.81 -12.56 21.17
C LYS A 40 -3.03 -11.10 20.70
N LYS A 41 -2.27 -10.66 19.70
CA LYS A 41 -2.38 -9.32 19.11
C LYS A 41 -3.75 -9.10 18.46
N ASN A 42 -4.20 -10.05 17.62
CA ASN A 42 -5.47 -9.93 16.92
C ASN A 42 -6.65 -10.06 17.88
N ARG A 43 -6.60 -11.00 18.83
CA ARG A 43 -7.62 -11.13 19.88
C ARG A 43 -7.77 -9.85 20.69
N LYS A 44 -6.67 -9.23 21.14
CA LYS A 44 -6.71 -7.94 21.85
C LYS A 44 -7.31 -6.82 21.00
N LYS A 45 -6.96 -6.78 19.69
CA LYS A 45 -7.45 -5.73 18.77
C LYS A 45 -8.94 -5.86 18.49
N LEU A 46 -9.46 -7.08 18.34
CA LEU A 46 -10.85 -7.35 17.99
C LEU A 46 -11.76 -7.53 19.23
N ALA A 47 -11.21 -7.69 20.43
CA ALA A 47 -11.97 -7.91 21.66
C ALA A 47 -13.14 -6.93 21.87
N PRO A 48 -13.02 -5.60 21.61
CA PRO A 48 -14.12 -4.67 21.82
C PRO A 48 -15.35 -4.89 20.92
N TYR A 49 -15.22 -5.73 19.86
CA TYR A 49 -16.24 -5.94 18.84
C TYR A 49 -16.85 -7.34 18.87
N LEU A 50 -16.36 -8.25 19.72
CA LEU A 50 -16.78 -9.66 19.70
C LEU A 50 -18.22 -9.87 20.21
N ASP A 51 -18.72 -8.96 21.04
CA ASP A 51 -20.07 -9.01 21.60
C ASP A 51 -21.11 -8.25 20.74
N ASP A 52 -20.67 -7.58 19.67
CA ASP A 52 -21.56 -6.86 18.76
C ASP A 52 -22.10 -7.83 17.68
N SER A 53 -23.42 -7.97 17.63
CA SER A 53 -24.11 -8.90 16.70
C SER A 53 -23.87 -8.58 15.22
N SER A 54 -23.41 -7.36 14.89
CA SER A 54 -23.06 -6.97 13.52
C SER A 54 -21.65 -7.39 13.12
N VAL A 55 -20.86 -7.98 14.03
CA VAL A 55 -19.47 -8.39 13.78
C VAL A 55 -19.29 -9.87 14.06
N THR A 56 -18.85 -10.61 13.05
CA THR A 56 -18.50 -12.03 13.18
C THR A 56 -17.01 -12.21 12.89
N VAL A 57 -16.25 -12.76 13.84
CA VAL A 57 -14.84 -13.08 13.64
C VAL A 57 -14.66 -14.57 13.46
N VAL A 58 -14.21 -14.96 12.27
CA VAL A 58 -13.74 -16.32 11.97
C VAL A 58 -12.25 -16.36 12.27
N TRP A 59 -11.87 -17.13 13.30
CA TRP A 59 -10.46 -17.33 13.64
C TRP A 59 -9.86 -18.39 12.73
N GLY A 60 -8.98 -18.00 11.81
CA GLY A 60 -8.43 -18.89 10.80
C GLY A 60 -7.31 -18.24 9.98
N ASP A 61 -6.92 -18.90 8.90
CA ASP A 61 -5.84 -18.45 8.00
C ASP A 61 -6.31 -18.41 6.55
N LEU A 62 -5.99 -17.35 5.82
CA LEU A 62 -6.25 -17.20 4.38
C LEU A 62 -5.63 -18.33 3.54
N MET A 63 -4.59 -18.99 4.05
CA MET A 63 -3.94 -20.12 3.40
C MET A 63 -4.67 -21.46 3.63
N ARG A 64 -5.70 -21.48 4.48
CA ARG A 64 -6.55 -22.66 4.71
C ARG A 64 -7.89 -22.45 4.03
N TYR A 65 -8.13 -23.23 3.01
CA TYR A 65 -9.35 -23.10 2.20
C TYR A 65 -10.65 -23.19 3.03
N GLU A 66 -10.73 -24.12 3.96
CA GLU A 66 -11.90 -24.33 4.82
C GLU A 66 -12.24 -23.12 5.67
N ASP A 67 -11.20 -22.39 6.18
CA ASP A 67 -11.39 -21.18 6.96
C ASP A 67 -11.96 -20.06 6.08
N VAL A 68 -11.47 -19.95 4.83
CA VAL A 68 -11.95 -18.97 3.85
C VAL A 68 -13.37 -19.28 3.42
N LEU A 69 -13.68 -20.57 3.13
CA LEU A 69 -15.02 -21.02 2.74
C LEU A 69 -16.05 -20.72 3.83
N ALA A 70 -15.71 -21.00 5.09
CA ALA A 70 -16.57 -20.69 6.24
C ALA A 70 -16.80 -19.16 6.38
N ALA A 71 -15.78 -18.35 6.10
CA ALA A 71 -15.87 -16.91 6.21
C ALA A 71 -16.65 -16.24 5.05
N VAL A 72 -16.59 -16.78 3.83
CA VAL A 72 -17.29 -16.26 2.64
C VAL A 72 -18.79 -16.55 2.67
N LYS A 73 -19.22 -17.60 3.38
CA LYS A 73 -20.60 -18.12 3.32
C LYS A 73 -21.67 -17.04 3.49
N GLY A 74 -22.52 -16.85 2.48
CA GLY A 74 -23.64 -15.89 2.52
C GLY A 74 -23.20 -14.42 2.47
N SER A 75 -22.01 -14.12 1.96
CA SER A 75 -21.58 -12.75 1.77
C SER A 75 -22.22 -12.11 0.53
N ASP A 76 -22.54 -10.83 0.61
CA ASP A 76 -22.90 -9.98 -0.53
C ASP A 76 -21.65 -9.31 -1.13
N TYR A 77 -20.67 -8.98 -0.28
CA TYR A 77 -19.41 -8.37 -0.67
C TYR A 77 -18.22 -9.14 -0.11
N VAL A 78 -17.17 -9.27 -0.91
CA VAL A 78 -15.87 -9.82 -0.51
C VAL A 78 -14.79 -8.78 -0.75
N LEU A 79 -14.24 -8.22 0.32
CA LEU A 79 -13.15 -7.25 0.28
C LEU A 79 -11.82 -7.97 0.57
N HIS A 80 -11.08 -8.32 -0.49
CA HIS A 80 -9.79 -9.00 -0.33
C HIS A 80 -8.65 -7.99 -0.19
N VAL A 81 -8.44 -7.54 1.05
CA VAL A 81 -7.39 -6.58 1.45
C VAL A 81 -6.15 -7.30 2.01
N GLY A 82 -6.36 -8.53 2.51
CA GLY A 82 -5.33 -9.33 3.16
C GLY A 82 -4.21 -9.76 2.21
N GLY A 83 -2.97 -9.63 2.68
CA GLY A 83 -1.78 -10.08 1.97
C GLY A 83 -0.50 -9.69 2.71
N MET A 84 0.64 -10.20 2.25
CA MET A 84 1.95 -9.72 2.69
C MET A 84 2.36 -8.50 1.88
N VAL A 85 2.86 -7.48 2.56
CA VAL A 85 3.29 -6.19 1.98
C VAL A 85 4.66 -5.81 2.51
N SER A 86 5.36 -4.89 1.85
CA SER A 86 6.62 -4.32 2.35
C SER A 86 6.43 -3.66 3.73
N PRO A 87 7.43 -3.71 4.63
CA PRO A 87 8.77 -4.29 4.41
C PRO A 87 8.85 -5.82 4.56
N ALA A 88 7.84 -6.51 5.09
CA ALA A 88 7.88 -7.96 5.29
C ALA A 88 8.03 -8.73 3.97
N ALA A 89 7.49 -8.19 2.87
CA ALA A 89 7.60 -8.79 1.55
C ALA A 89 9.05 -8.82 1.04
N ASP A 90 9.84 -7.80 1.36
CA ASP A 90 11.23 -7.69 0.95
C ASP A 90 12.14 -8.68 1.71
N TYR A 91 11.83 -8.91 2.99
CA TYR A 91 12.53 -9.89 3.81
C TYR A 91 12.17 -11.35 3.47
N TYR A 92 10.93 -11.59 3.00
CA TYR A 92 10.41 -12.93 2.76
C TYR A 92 9.73 -13.05 1.38
N PRO A 93 10.47 -12.85 0.27
CA PRO A 93 9.90 -12.76 -1.07
C PRO A 93 9.15 -14.02 -1.51
N GLU A 94 9.70 -15.22 -1.29
CA GLU A 94 9.05 -16.49 -1.64
C GLU A 94 7.77 -16.73 -0.83
N LYS A 95 7.81 -16.41 0.47
CA LYS A 95 6.63 -16.48 1.33
C LYS A 95 5.55 -15.50 0.87
N THR A 96 5.95 -14.32 0.40
CA THR A 96 5.04 -13.31 -0.14
C THR A 96 4.32 -13.81 -1.38
N LEU A 97 5.04 -14.40 -2.33
CA LEU A 97 4.44 -15.05 -3.49
C LEU A 97 3.43 -16.11 -3.06
N LYS A 98 3.85 -17.04 -2.20
CA LYS A 98 2.99 -18.14 -1.73
C LYS A 98 1.72 -17.61 -1.05
N VAL A 99 1.85 -16.64 -0.15
CA VAL A 99 0.71 -16.12 0.63
C VAL A 99 -0.23 -15.30 -0.25
N ASN A 100 0.28 -14.38 -1.06
CA ASN A 100 -0.58 -13.50 -1.84
C ASN A 100 -1.30 -14.25 -2.97
N ILE A 101 -0.62 -15.19 -3.62
CA ILE A 101 -1.21 -16.03 -4.66
C ILE A 101 -2.20 -17.04 -4.05
N GLY A 102 -1.77 -17.83 -3.07
CA GLY A 102 -2.60 -18.86 -2.48
C GLY A 102 -3.84 -18.32 -1.75
N SER A 103 -3.76 -17.13 -1.14
CA SER A 103 -4.93 -16.48 -0.57
C SER A 103 -5.93 -16.02 -1.65
N ALA A 104 -5.46 -15.54 -2.80
CA ALA A 104 -6.32 -15.19 -3.92
C ALA A 104 -7.03 -16.42 -4.49
N GLU A 105 -6.32 -17.54 -4.70
CA GLU A 105 -6.88 -18.82 -5.14
C GLU A 105 -7.97 -19.30 -4.19
N ASN A 106 -7.70 -19.29 -2.88
CA ASN A 106 -8.67 -19.72 -1.88
C ASN A 106 -9.93 -18.85 -1.86
N VAL A 107 -9.76 -17.52 -1.95
CA VAL A 107 -10.91 -16.58 -1.96
C VAL A 107 -11.74 -16.76 -3.22
N VAL A 108 -11.13 -16.84 -4.39
CA VAL A 108 -11.84 -17.07 -5.66
C VAL A 108 -12.61 -18.37 -5.62
N LYS A 109 -11.95 -19.47 -5.24
CA LYS A 109 -12.58 -20.77 -5.14
C LYS A 109 -13.77 -20.75 -4.17
N ALA A 110 -13.60 -20.16 -2.98
CA ALA A 110 -14.65 -20.08 -1.98
C ALA A 110 -15.85 -19.23 -2.43
N VAL A 111 -15.61 -18.14 -3.20
CA VAL A 111 -16.70 -17.34 -3.80
C VAL A 111 -17.47 -18.15 -4.85
N LEU A 112 -16.77 -18.83 -5.76
CA LEU A 112 -17.41 -19.59 -6.82
C LEU A 112 -18.24 -20.78 -6.32
N GLU A 113 -17.93 -21.32 -5.15
CA GLU A 113 -18.70 -22.40 -4.51
C GLU A 113 -19.96 -21.89 -3.76
N GLN A 114 -20.19 -20.55 -3.66
CA GLN A 114 -21.40 -20.05 -3.01
C GLN A 114 -22.62 -20.21 -3.91
N PRO A 115 -23.80 -20.54 -3.36
CA PRO A 115 -25.05 -20.61 -4.14
C PRO A 115 -25.39 -19.31 -4.86
N ASN A 116 -25.00 -18.16 -4.30
CA ASN A 116 -25.21 -16.82 -4.83
C ASN A 116 -23.94 -16.22 -5.47
N ALA A 117 -23.01 -17.04 -5.96
CA ALA A 117 -21.73 -16.58 -6.52
C ALA A 117 -21.88 -15.49 -7.59
N SER A 118 -22.93 -15.56 -8.42
CA SER A 118 -23.20 -14.56 -9.46
C SER A 118 -23.68 -13.19 -8.94
N GLU A 119 -23.97 -13.08 -7.65
CA GLU A 119 -24.46 -11.85 -7.00
C GLU A 119 -23.37 -11.24 -6.10
N ILE A 120 -22.36 -12.03 -5.72
CA ILE A 120 -21.28 -11.58 -4.85
C ILE A 120 -20.41 -10.54 -5.59
N LYS A 121 -20.24 -9.39 -4.96
CA LYS A 121 -19.39 -8.31 -5.44
C LYS A 121 -18.00 -8.43 -4.82
N VAL A 122 -16.99 -8.67 -5.65
CA VAL A 122 -15.62 -8.94 -5.21
C VAL A 122 -14.74 -7.73 -5.47
N VAL A 123 -14.06 -7.27 -4.43
CA VAL A 123 -13.08 -6.17 -4.47
C VAL A 123 -11.72 -6.74 -4.15
N TYR A 124 -10.82 -6.72 -5.12
CA TYR A 124 -9.42 -7.06 -4.93
C TYR A 124 -8.58 -5.79 -4.73
N ILE A 125 -7.75 -5.76 -3.70
CA ILE A 125 -6.82 -4.66 -3.49
C ILE A 125 -5.46 -4.99 -4.12
N GLY A 126 -5.24 -4.40 -5.30
CA GLY A 126 -3.97 -4.40 -6.02
C GLY A 126 -2.95 -3.41 -5.45
N SER A 127 -1.95 -3.04 -6.24
CA SER A 127 -0.89 -2.11 -5.82
C SER A 127 -0.33 -1.32 -6.99
N VAL A 128 0.10 -0.08 -6.74
CA VAL A 128 0.92 0.72 -7.67
C VAL A 128 2.20 -0.03 -8.09
N ALA A 129 2.70 -0.92 -7.26
CA ALA A 129 3.88 -1.73 -7.55
C ALA A 129 3.74 -2.55 -8.85
N GLN A 130 2.51 -2.88 -9.26
CA GLN A 130 2.21 -3.63 -10.49
C GLN A 130 2.64 -2.89 -11.77
N TYR A 131 2.83 -1.57 -11.72
CA TYR A 131 3.28 -0.77 -12.88
C TYR A 131 4.80 -0.67 -13.00
N GLY A 132 5.55 -1.08 -11.97
CA GLY A 132 7.01 -1.08 -11.94
C GLY A 132 7.63 0.31 -11.95
N ASP A 133 8.86 0.38 -12.46
CA ASP A 133 9.65 1.61 -12.48
C ASP A 133 9.10 2.62 -13.50
N ARG A 134 8.57 3.72 -12.98
CA ARG A 134 8.00 4.82 -13.75
C ARG A 134 8.67 6.15 -13.33
N ASN A 135 10.00 6.17 -13.37
CA ASN A 135 10.74 7.40 -13.08
C ASN A 135 10.49 8.47 -14.16
N PRO A 136 10.63 9.76 -13.80
CA PRO A 136 10.59 10.84 -14.78
C PRO A 136 11.57 10.60 -15.95
N PRO A 137 11.20 10.94 -17.20
CA PRO A 137 9.99 11.68 -17.59
C PRO A 137 8.71 10.84 -17.77
N HIS A 138 8.73 9.52 -17.56
CA HIS A 138 7.61 8.60 -17.86
C HIS A 138 6.73 8.31 -16.63
N HIS A 139 6.64 9.24 -15.70
CA HIS A 139 6.00 9.03 -14.39
C HIS A 139 4.47 9.19 -14.38
N TRP A 140 3.87 9.61 -15.47
CA TRP A 140 2.43 9.70 -15.63
C TRP A 140 1.84 8.45 -16.27
N GLY A 141 0.74 7.95 -15.69
CA GLY A 141 0.04 6.80 -16.25
C GLY A 141 -1.40 6.68 -15.75
N CYS A 142 -2.07 5.60 -16.14
CA CYS A 142 -3.46 5.30 -15.79
C CYS A 142 -3.67 3.81 -15.50
N ALA A 143 -4.87 3.44 -15.06
CA ALA A 143 -5.17 2.06 -14.69
C ALA A 143 -5.09 1.06 -15.88
N SER A 144 -5.21 1.53 -17.11
CA SER A 144 -5.08 0.70 -18.32
C SER A 144 -3.64 0.43 -18.75
N GLU A 145 -2.64 1.03 -18.10
CA GLU A 145 -1.22 0.78 -18.38
C GLU A 145 -0.85 -0.69 -18.17
N PRO A 146 0.08 -1.22 -18.98
CA PRO A 146 0.59 -2.57 -18.80
C PRO A 146 1.21 -2.79 -17.42
N GLN A 147 0.97 -3.96 -16.84
CA GLN A 147 1.60 -4.37 -15.60
C GLN A 147 3.00 -4.91 -15.89
N MET A 148 4.04 -4.22 -15.42
CA MET A 148 5.44 -4.58 -15.57
C MET A 148 6.16 -4.39 -14.24
N PRO A 149 6.38 -5.46 -13.44
CA PRO A 149 7.02 -5.31 -12.14
C PRO A 149 8.47 -4.85 -12.29
N ALA A 150 8.96 -4.04 -11.36
CA ALA A 150 10.38 -3.72 -11.27
C ALA A 150 11.20 -5.00 -11.08
N LYS A 151 12.46 -5.01 -11.52
CA LYS A 151 13.35 -6.17 -11.37
C LYS A 151 13.53 -6.48 -9.87
N PHE A 152 13.41 -7.73 -9.49
CA PHE A 152 13.44 -8.23 -8.09
C PHE A 152 12.24 -7.84 -7.21
N ASP A 153 11.25 -7.13 -7.72
CA ASP A 153 10.04 -6.82 -6.94
C ASP A 153 9.06 -8.01 -6.91
N MET A 154 9.33 -8.96 -6.01
CA MET A 154 8.49 -10.15 -5.84
C MET A 154 7.13 -9.82 -5.24
N TYR A 155 7.01 -8.69 -4.52
CA TYR A 155 5.72 -8.19 -4.06
C TYR A 155 4.85 -7.76 -5.25
N ALA A 156 5.39 -6.94 -6.16
CA ALA A 156 4.69 -6.55 -7.38
C ALA A 156 4.24 -7.77 -8.19
N LEU A 157 5.14 -8.73 -8.40
CA LEU A 157 4.83 -9.98 -9.11
C LEU A 157 3.69 -10.74 -8.41
N SER A 158 3.71 -10.84 -7.08
CA SER A 158 2.65 -11.51 -6.31
C SER A 158 1.28 -10.84 -6.49
N LYS A 159 1.26 -9.49 -6.53
CA LYS A 159 0.04 -8.70 -6.74
C LYS A 159 -0.50 -8.84 -8.16
N ILE A 160 0.37 -8.88 -9.17
CA ILE A 160 0.00 -9.13 -10.57
C ILE A 160 -0.63 -10.51 -10.70
N ARG A 161 0.01 -11.55 -10.15
CA ARG A 161 -0.49 -12.94 -10.21
C ARG A 161 -1.84 -13.08 -9.50
N ALA A 162 -1.98 -12.49 -8.32
CA ALA A 162 -3.26 -12.50 -7.59
C ALA A 162 -4.37 -11.78 -8.40
N GLU A 163 -4.10 -10.61 -9.00
CA GLU A 163 -5.07 -9.90 -9.85
C GLU A 163 -5.48 -10.77 -11.05
N GLN A 164 -4.54 -11.45 -11.69
CA GLN A 164 -4.81 -12.37 -12.81
C GLN A 164 -5.74 -13.53 -12.41
N ILE A 165 -5.55 -14.09 -11.20
CA ILE A 165 -6.42 -15.16 -10.66
C ILE A 165 -7.85 -14.66 -10.53
N PHE A 166 -8.07 -13.48 -9.92
CA PHE A 166 -9.38 -12.88 -9.83
C PHE A 166 -9.99 -12.57 -11.21
N ALA A 167 -9.21 -11.95 -12.11
CA ALA A 167 -9.68 -11.54 -13.43
C ALA A 167 -10.07 -12.73 -14.34
N SER A 168 -9.37 -13.86 -14.21
CA SER A 168 -9.63 -15.07 -15.01
C SER A 168 -10.71 -15.99 -14.42
N ALA A 169 -11.24 -15.67 -13.23
CA ALA A 169 -12.15 -16.55 -12.49
C ALA A 169 -13.60 -16.57 -13.01
N GLY A 170 -13.97 -15.71 -13.94
CA GLY A 170 -15.33 -15.59 -14.44
C GLY A 170 -16.33 -15.00 -13.42
N LEU A 171 -15.84 -14.24 -12.44
CA LEU A 171 -16.69 -13.52 -11.49
C LEU A 171 -17.52 -12.46 -12.22
N LYS A 172 -18.83 -12.43 -11.95
CA LYS A 172 -19.72 -11.46 -12.60
C LYS A 172 -19.42 -10.02 -12.15
N TYR A 173 -19.08 -9.83 -10.88
CA TYR A 173 -18.76 -8.52 -10.31
C TYR A 173 -17.38 -8.56 -9.66
N LEU A 174 -16.41 -8.05 -10.35
CA LEU A 174 -15.04 -7.90 -9.87
C LEU A 174 -14.58 -6.46 -10.06
N VAL A 175 -13.87 -5.89 -9.09
CA VAL A 175 -13.09 -4.67 -9.29
C VAL A 175 -11.69 -4.85 -8.70
N SER A 176 -10.68 -4.40 -9.44
CA SER A 176 -9.30 -4.28 -8.94
C SER A 176 -9.02 -2.83 -8.55
N LEU A 177 -8.76 -2.58 -7.28
CA LEU A 177 -8.43 -1.27 -6.75
C LEU A 177 -6.93 -1.26 -6.39
N ARG A 178 -6.11 -0.61 -7.22
CA ARG A 178 -4.65 -0.60 -7.09
C ARG A 178 -4.22 0.50 -6.13
N GLN A 179 -3.89 0.08 -4.90
CA GLN A 179 -3.49 0.98 -3.83
C GLN A 179 -2.13 1.58 -4.10
N SER A 180 -2.02 2.90 -3.98
CA SER A 180 -0.77 3.63 -3.92
C SER A 180 -0.09 3.51 -2.55
N GLY A 181 1.00 4.25 -2.31
CA GLY A 181 1.58 4.37 -0.98
C GLY A 181 0.56 4.92 0.02
N ILE A 182 0.49 4.32 1.21
CA ILE A 182 -0.45 4.73 2.25
C ILE A 182 0.25 5.64 3.26
N LEU A 183 -0.25 6.86 3.41
CA LEU A 183 0.12 7.75 4.50
C LEU A 183 -0.70 7.42 5.74
N TYR A 184 -0.03 7.15 6.85
CA TYR A 184 -0.63 6.91 8.16
C TYR A 184 0.36 7.34 9.26
N PRO A 185 -0.09 7.67 10.47
CA PRO A 185 0.80 8.19 11.52
C PRO A 185 2.01 7.30 11.81
N GLY A 186 1.79 5.98 11.83
CA GLY A 186 2.85 5.00 12.09
C GLY A 186 3.98 4.98 11.06
N ILE A 187 3.78 5.51 9.83
CA ILE A 187 4.83 5.56 8.80
C ILE A 187 6.02 6.41 9.24
N LEU A 188 5.78 7.43 10.07
CA LEU A 188 6.84 8.28 10.65
C LEU A 188 7.81 7.52 11.56
N SER A 189 7.44 6.31 11.99
CA SER A 189 8.27 5.44 12.83
C SER A 189 8.81 4.21 12.10
N VAL A 190 8.45 4.05 10.83
CA VAL A 190 8.92 2.91 10.02
C VAL A 190 10.30 3.20 9.47
N VAL A 191 11.28 2.46 9.92
CA VAL A 191 12.66 2.53 9.44
C VAL A 191 13.08 1.14 8.97
N ASN A 192 13.49 1.05 7.71
CA ASN A 192 13.96 -0.20 7.10
C ASN A 192 14.78 0.10 5.83
N PRO A 193 15.54 -0.87 5.29
CA PRO A 193 16.38 -0.70 4.10
C PRO A 193 15.64 -0.20 2.85
N THR A 194 14.34 -0.54 2.71
CA THR A 194 13.58 -0.19 1.51
C THR A 194 13.42 1.32 1.31
N ALA A 195 13.61 2.12 2.36
CA ALA A 195 13.65 3.57 2.25
C ALA A 195 14.74 4.06 1.26
N PHE A 196 15.84 3.31 1.13
CA PHE A 196 16.95 3.63 0.23
C PHE A 196 16.82 3.00 -1.16
N HIS A 197 15.86 2.09 -1.37
CA HIS A 197 15.56 1.52 -2.69
C HIS A 197 14.84 2.51 -3.60
N VAL A 198 14.20 3.52 -3.02
CA VAL A 198 13.40 4.51 -3.74
C VAL A 198 14.31 5.62 -4.25
N PRO A 199 14.43 5.86 -5.55
CA PRO A 199 15.17 7.02 -6.08
C PRO A 199 14.61 8.33 -5.52
N MET A 200 15.47 9.33 -5.29
CA MET A 200 15.02 10.64 -4.81
C MET A 200 14.05 11.31 -5.78
N GLY A 201 14.24 11.09 -7.09
CA GLY A 201 13.33 11.54 -8.14
C GLY A 201 12.14 10.61 -8.39
N GLY A 202 12.08 9.44 -7.76
CA GLY A 202 10.94 8.53 -7.87
C GLY A 202 9.66 9.18 -7.35
N VAL A 203 8.52 8.88 -7.96
CA VAL A 203 7.25 9.55 -7.67
C VAL A 203 6.20 8.61 -7.13
N LEU A 204 5.35 9.11 -6.23
CA LEU A 204 4.10 8.48 -5.81
C LEU A 204 2.98 9.51 -5.68
N GLU A 205 1.77 9.09 -6.04
CA GLU A 205 0.54 9.82 -5.70
C GLU A 205 -0.10 9.10 -4.51
N TRP A 206 0.19 9.59 -3.31
CA TRP A 206 -0.14 8.93 -2.05
C TRP A 206 -1.64 8.91 -1.75
N ALA A 207 -2.07 7.96 -0.94
CA ALA A 207 -3.41 7.93 -0.35
C ALA A 207 -3.31 8.01 1.17
N THR A 208 -4.22 8.73 1.83
CA THR A 208 -4.34 8.68 3.29
C THR A 208 -4.99 7.37 3.72
N ILE A 209 -4.66 6.92 4.93
CA ILE A 209 -5.25 5.69 5.48
C ILE A 209 -6.75 5.84 5.68
N GLU A 210 -7.19 7.05 6.03
CA GLU A 210 -8.60 7.38 6.23
C GLU A 210 -9.39 7.31 4.92
N ASP A 211 -8.84 7.85 3.82
CA ASP A 211 -9.47 7.75 2.50
C ASP A 211 -9.51 6.30 2.00
N SER A 212 -8.39 5.57 2.16
CA SER A 212 -8.32 4.15 1.81
C SER A 212 -9.32 3.30 2.61
N GLY A 213 -9.56 3.65 3.88
CA GLY A 213 -10.57 2.99 4.71
C GLY A 213 -11.98 3.32 4.27
N ARG A 214 -12.27 4.61 4.02
CA ARG A 214 -13.59 5.08 3.58
C ARG A 214 -13.99 4.45 2.25
N LEU A 215 -13.04 4.34 1.31
CA LEU A 215 -13.25 3.67 0.03
C LEU A 215 -13.77 2.24 0.20
N LEU A 216 -13.25 1.47 1.17
CA LEU A 216 -13.70 0.09 1.43
C LEU A 216 -15.15 0.00 1.91
N ALA A 217 -15.66 1.04 2.56
CA ALA A 217 -17.07 1.09 2.93
C ALA A 217 -17.94 1.63 1.78
N GLN A 218 -17.48 2.66 1.05
CA GLN A 218 -18.22 3.28 -0.04
C GLN A 218 -18.46 2.30 -1.21
N VAL A 219 -17.53 1.40 -1.49
CA VAL A 219 -17.71 0.39 -2.55
C VAL A 219 -18.82 -0.61 -2.24
N CYS A 220 -19.26 -0.71 -0.99
CA CYS A 220 -20.35 -1.59 -0.56
C CYS A 220 -21.73 -0.91 -0.58
N GLU A 221 -21.80 0.34 -0.99
CA GLU A 221 -23.06 1.09 -1.01
C GLU A 221 -23.92 0.75 -2.23
N ASP A 222 -25.24 0.85 -2.08
CA ASP A 222 -26.21 0.47 -3.11
C ASP A 222 -26.22 1.42 -4.33
N TRP A 223 -25.67 2.63 -4.20
CA TRP A 223 -25.59 3.60 -5.29
C TRP A 223 -24.38 3.40 -6.22
N VAL A 224 -23.48 2.45 -5.93
CA VAL A 224 -22.34 2.12 -6.82
C VAL A 224 -22.88 1.60 -8.15
N PRO A 225 -22.58 2.27 -9.28
CA PRO A 225 -23.19 1.95 -10.57
C PRO A 225 -22.70 0.60 -11.11
N GLU A 226 -23.53 -0.03 -11.93
CA GLU A 226 -23.25 -1.37 -12.49
C GLU A 226 -21.98 -1.38 -13.35
N ASP A 227 -21.71 -0.32 -14.08
CA ASP A 227 -20.56 -0.18 -14.96
C ASP A 227 -19.24 0.11 -14.21
N PHE A 228 -19.27 0.25 -12.88
CA PHE A 228 -18.10 0.31 -12.02
C PHE A 228 -17.34 -1.03 -12.00
N TRP A 229 -18.07 -2.15 -12.10
CA TRP A 229 -17.52 -3.48 -11.97
C TRP A 229 -16.76 -3.92 -13.24
N ASN A 230 -15.90 -4.96 -13.11
CA ASN A 230 -15.05 -5.52 -14.16
C ASN A 230 -14.04 -4.53 -14.74
N LYS A 231 -13.56 -3.61 -13.90
CA LYS A 231 -12.55 -2.60 -14.22
C LYS A 231 -11.44 -2.59 -13.18
N ALA A 232 -10.35 -1.90 -13.50
CA ALA A 232 -9.30 -1.56 -12.55
C ALA A 232 -9.27 -0.04 -12.33
N TYR A 233 -8.97 0.39 -11.10
CA TYR A 233 -8.83 1.80 -10.75
C TYR A 233 -7.62 2.01 -9.84
N ASN A 234 -7.05 3.21 -9.90
CA ASN A 234 -5.97 3.65 -9.03
C ASN A 234 -6.52 4.37 -7.79
N ILE A 235 -5.99 4.04 -6.62
CA ILE A 235 -6.37 4.68 -5.35
C ILE A 235 -5.34 5.74 -4.99
N SER A 236 -5.78 6.98 -4.84
CA SER A 236 -5.00 8.09 -4.26
C SER A 236 -5.90 9.11 -3.58
N SER A 237 -5.30 9.97 -2.75
CA SER A 237 -5.99 11.12 -2.15
C SER A 237 -5.94 12.39 -3.02
N GLY A 238 -5.59 12.24 -4.30
CA GLY A 238 -5.65 13.30 -5.31
C GLY A 238 -4.33 14.03 -5.54
N ALA A 239 -4.37 15.01 -6.43
CA ALA A 239 -3.20 15.71 -6.97
C ALA A 239 -2.29 16.34 -5.90
N GLN A 240 -2.85 16.85 -4.81
CA GLN A 240 -2.07 17.44 -3.71
C GLN A 240 -1.15 16.43 -3.00
N TYR A 241 -1.40 15.13 -3.18
CA TYR A 241 -0.59 14.04 -2.62
C TYR A 241 0.45 13.49 -3.62
N ARG A 242 0.64 14.15 -4.78
CA ARG A 242 1.73 13.87 -5.72
C ARG A 242 3.04 14.39 -5.15
N MET A 243 3.95 13.47 -4.87
CA MET A 243 5.25 13.81 -4.30
C MET A 243 6.36 13.01 -4.97
N THR A 244 7.52 13.63 -5.13
CA THR A 244 8.78 12.90 -5.32
C THR A 244 9.19 12.27 -3.99
N ASN A 245 10.07 11.27 -4.03
CA ASN A 245 10.60 10.69 -2.79
C ASN A 245 11.35 11.74 -1.94
N TYR A 246 12.05 12.67 -2.59
CA TYR A 246 12.69 13.78 -1.90
C TYR A 246 11.69 14.65 -1.12
N GLU A 247 10.59 15.06 -1.77
CA GLU A 247 9.53 15.84 -1.12
C GLU A 247 8.90 15.07 0.04
N PHE A 248 8.62 13.76 -0.16
CA PHE A 248 8.07 12.89 0.88
C PHE A 248 9.01 12.77 2.08
N MET A 249 10.30 12.45 1.84
CA MET A 249 11.30 12.33 2.91
C MET A 249 11.48 13.66 3.68
N ASN A 250 11.53 14.78 2.96
CA ASN A 250 11.64 16.09 3.58
C ASN A 250 10.44 16.42 4.47
N ARG A 251 9.21 16.11 4.02
CA ARG A 251 7.99 16.27 4.82
C ARG A 251 7.98 15.36 6.04
N MET A 252 8.41 14.09 5.91
CA MET A 252 8.52 13.14 7.02
C MET A 252 9.49 13.65 8.10
N LEU A 253 10.69 14.06 7.69
CA LEU A 253 11.69 14.60 8.61
C LEU A 253 11.21 15.89 9.27
N SER A 254 10.64 16.81 8.49
CA SER A 254 10.07 18.07 9.00
C SER A 254 8.94 17.84 10.00
N ALA A 255 8.04 16.88 9.75
CA ALA A 255 6.98 16.53 10.68
C ALA A 255 7.52 16.08 12.04
N LEU A 256 8.68 15.43 12.07
CA LEU A 256 9.38 15.06 13.30
C LEU A 256 10.25 16.19 13.89
N GLY A 257 10.43 17.30 13.17
CA GLY A 257 11.34 18.37 13.54
C GLY A 257 12.82 18.02 13.30
N LEU A 258 13.09 17.03 12.46
CA LEU A 258 14.43 16.59 12.10
C LEU A 258 15.00 17.45 10.95
N PRO A 259 16.34 17.51 10.81
CA PRO A 259 16.99 18.21 9.70
C PRO A 259 16.62 17.60 8.34
N SER A 260 16.84 18.38 7.26
CA SER A 260 16.56 17.94 5.88
C SER A 260 17.34 16.70 5.46
N PRO A 261 16.89 15.98 4.41
CA PRO A 261 17.54 14.75 3.93
C PRO A 261 19.05 14.88 3.73
N GLU A 262 19.52 15.99 3.18
CA GLU A 262 20.93 16.26 2.89
C GLU A 262 21.82 16.28 4.13
N LYS A 263 21.26 16.59 5.29
CA LYS A 263 22.00 16.61 6.56
C LYS A 263 22.05 15.26 7.26
N VAL A 264 21.06 14.41 6.99
CA VAL A 264 20.89 13.12 7.72
C VAL A 264 21.25 11.88 6.92
N PHE A 265 21.33 11.96 5.59
CA PHE A 265 21.68 10.83 4.72
C PHE A 265 22.87 11.14 3.82
N GLU A 266 23.51 10.12 3.31
CA GLU A 266 24.46 10.23 2.20
C GLU A 266 23.73 9.99 0.87
N PRO A 267 24.03 10.77 -0.20
CA PRO A 267 23.31 10.64 -1.46
C PRO A 267 23.50 9.26 -2.10
N GLN A 268 24.66 8.65 -1.95
CA GLN A 268 24.94 7.31 -2.48
C GLN A 268 24.15 6.17 -1.83
N TRP A 269 23.46 6.44 -0.70
CA TRP A 269 22.59 5.41 -0.10
C TRP A 269 21.34 5.15 -0.91
N PHE A 270 20.92 6.09 -1.76
CA PHE A 270 19.68 5.97 -2.53
C PHE A 270 19.93 5.36 -3.91
N ALA A 271 19.08 4.42 -4.30
CA ALA A 271 19.05 3.90 -5.64
C ALA A 271 18.74 5.00 -6.68
N LEU A 272 19.12 4.79 -7.93
CA LEU A 272 18.84 5.72 -9.03
C LEU A 272 17.62 5.35 -9.86
N LYS A 273 17.20 4.07 -9.81
CA LYS A 273 16.11 3.51 -10.63
C LYS A 273 15.54 2.23 -10.02
N ASN A 274 14.64 1.56 -10.76
CA ASN A 274 14.09 0.24 -10.48
C ASN A 274 13.22 0.17 -9.21
N PHE A 275 12.49 1.23 -8.91
CA PHE A 275 11.48 1.22 -7.87
C PHE A 275 10.12 1.65 -8.44
N HIS A 276 9.07 1.03 -7.95
CA HIS A 276 7.73 1.32 -8.45
C HIS A 276 7.20 2.67 -7.98
N GLY A 277 6.45 3.32 -8.84
CA GLY A 277 5.78 4.56 -8.51
C GLY A 277 5.18 5.21 -9.75
N MET A 278 4.09 5.96 -9.57
CA MET A 278 3.41 6.62 -10.67
C MET A 278 2.53 7.74 -10.14
N TRP A 279 2.38 8.82 -10.90
CA TRP A 279 1.30 9.78 -10.77
C TRP A 279 0.18 9.41 -11.74
N TYR A 280 -1.06 9.60 -11.32
CA TYR A 280 -2.21 9.11 -12.06
C TYR A 280 -2.90 10.21 -12.86
N LYS A 281 -3.20 9.90 -14.12
CA LYS A 281 -4.05 10.74 -14.99
C LYS A 281 -5.54 10.52 -14.70
N ASP A 282 -5.88 9.38 -14.10
CA ASP A 282 -7.23 8.84 -13.97
C ASP A 282 -7.70 8.62 -12.52
N ALA A 283 -6.92 9.04 -11.51
CA ALA A 283 -7.26 8.77 -10.11
C ALA A 283 -8.55 9.47 -9.63
N ASP A 284 -8.98 10.53 -10.30
CA ASP A 284 -10.20 11.24 -9.94
C ASP A 284 -11.45 10.46 -10.33
N ILE A 285 -11.39 9.64 -11.38
CA ILE A 285 -12.52 8.78 -11.81
C ILE A 285 -13.04 7.92 -10.66
N LEU A 286 -12.14 7.31 -9.87
CA LEU A 286 -12.56 6.50 -8.73
C LEU A 286 -13.23 7.34 -7.64
N ASN A 287 -12.73 8.55 -7.38
CA ASN A 287 -13.34 9.44 -6.40
C ASN A 287 -14.68 10.01 -6.86
N ASP A 288 -14.81 10.31 -8.16
CA ASP A 288 -16.08 10.81 -8.74
C ASP A 288 -17.19 9.75 -8.61
N ILE A 289 -16.83 8.46 -8.64
CA ILE A 289 -17.78 7.35 -8.45
C ILE A 289 -18.02 7.09 -6.95
N LEU A 290 -16.98 7.00 -6.12
CA LEU A 290 -17.11 6.50 -4.75
C LEU A 290 -17.08 7.58 -3.67
N HIS A 291 -16.76 8.83 -3.99
CA HIS A 291 -16.74 9.99 -3.07
C HIS A 291 -15.98 9.71 -1.76
N PHE A 292 -14.81 9.06 -1.85
CA PHE A 292 -14.10 8.59 -0.66
C PHE A 292 -13.05 9.56 -0.11
N ARG A 293 -12.62 10.57 -0.88
CA ARG A 293 -11.61 11.54 -0.45
C ARG A 293 -12.18 12.55 0.51
N ALA A 294 -11.47 12.80 1.62
CA ALA A 294 -11.79 13.88 2.55
C ALA A 294 -11.20 15.23 2.10
N ASN A 295 -10.30 15.22 1.11
CA ASN A 295 -9.62 16.40 0.60
C ASN A 295 -8.84 17.20 1.68
N VAL A 296 -8.33 16.52 2.71
CA VAL A 296 -7.49 17.15 3.73
C VAL A 296 -6.21 17.67 3.06
N PRO A 297 -5.82 18.94 3.28
CA PRO A 297 -4.56 19.46 2.73
C PRO A 297 -3.35 18.64 3.19
N VAL A 298 -2.42 18.33 2.27
CA VAL A 298 -1.29 17.44 2.56
C VAL A 298 -0.45 17.93 3.73
N ASP A 299 -0.22 19.24 3.86
CA ASP A 299 0.56 19.82 4.96
C ASP A 299 -0.15 19.69 6.31
N GLU A 300 -1.48 19.86 6.33
CA GLU A 300 -2.31 19.62 7.51
C GLU A 300 -2.27 18.15 7.91
N TYR A 301 -2.32 17.23 6.93
CA TYR A 301 -2.24 15.79 7.20
C TYR A 301 -0.91 15.41 7.85
N PHE A 302 0.24 15.89 7.33
CA PHE A 302 1.55 15.66 7.94
C PHE A 302 1.67 16.26 9.35
N ALA A 303 1.09 17.44 9.58
CA ALA A 303 1.06 18.06 10.91
C ALA A 303 0.25 17.21 11.92
N THR A 304 -0.87 16.63 11.47
CA THR A 304 -1.71 15.77 12.35
C THR A 304 -1.07 14.41 12.63
N MET A 305 -0.29 13.84 11.70
CA MET A 305 0.38 12.56 11.91
C MET A 305 1.26 12.55 13.15
N LYS A 306 2.06 13.62 13.36
CA LYS A 306 2.93 13.75 14.55
C LYS A 306 2.15 13.70 15.86
N SER A 307 0.97 14.31 15.90
CA SER A 307 0.15 14.36 17.12
C SER A 307 -0.35 12.98 17.56
N LYS A 308 -0.50 12.05 16.62
CA LYS A 308 -0.96 10.67 16.84
C LYS A 308 0.17 9.70 17.22
N LEU A 309 1.42 10.15 17.19
CA LEU A 309 2.56 9.33 17.62
C LEU A 309 2.72 9.34 19.15
N PRO A 310 3.40 8.32 19.74
CA PRO A 310 3.81 8.34 21.13
C PRO A 310 4.58 9.61 21.48
N TRP A 311 4.39 10.13 22.67
CA TRP A 311 4.89 11.44 23.10
C TRP A 311 6.41 11.64 22.90
N TYR A 312 7.21 10.57 23.01
CA TYR A 312 8.66 10.63 22.85
C TYR A 312 9.11 10.98 21.42
N TYR A 313 8.29 10.72 20.38
CA TYR A 313 8.57 11.20 19.03
C TYR A 313 8.54 12.74 18.92
N ARG A 314 7.84 13.39 19.84
CA ARG A 314 7.85 14.86 19.91
C ARG A 314 9.21 15.43 20.29
N LEU A 315 10.10 14.61 20.87
CA LEU A 315 11.47 14.97 21.23
C LEU A 315 12.49 14.71 20.11
N ALA A 316 12.06 14.15 18.96
CA ALA A 316 12.96 13.84 17.84
C ALA A 316 13.77 15.03 17.36
N PHE A 317 13.22 16.26 17.44
CA PHE A 317 13.91 17.49 17.08
C PHE A 317 15.20 17.76 17.88
N LEU A 318 15.39 17.11 19.02
CA LEU A 318 16.62 17.19 19.81
C LEU A 318 17.77 16.37 19.23
N ALA A 319 17.47 15.46 18.28
CA ALA A 319 18.49 14.62 17.69
C ALA A 319 19.32 15.43 16.67
N PRO A 320 20.63 15.58 16.87
CA PRO A 320 21.48 16.24 15.89
C PRO A 320 21.61 15.41 14.61
N ALA A 321 21.85 16.04 13.48
CA ALA A 321 21.91 15.39 12.17
C ALA A 321 22.86 14.19 12.14
N TRP A 322 24.03 14.28 12.77
CA TRP A 322 25.00 13.20 12.83
C TRP A 322 24.46 11.96 13.56
N ALA A 323 23.66 12.16 14.62
CA ALA A 323 23.06 11.02 15.36
C ALA A 323 21.97 10.33 14.55
N VAL A 324 21.14 11.08 13.82
CA VAL A 324 20.16 10.52 12.87
C VAL A 324 20.88 9.74 11.77
N ARG A 325 21.96 10.29 11.21
CA ARG A 325 22.77 9.60 10.19
C ARG A 325 23.38 8.29 10.72
N MET A 326 23.95 8.32 11.93
CA MET A 326 24.46 7.11 12.58
C MET A 326 23.39 6.04 12.79
N PHE A 327 22.18 6.46 13.17
CA PHE A 327 21.04 5.56 13.36
C PHE A 327 20.56 4.96 12.03
N MET A 328 20.57 5.73 10.94
CA MET A 328 20.09 5.30 9.63
C MET A 328 21.09 4.47 8.82
N LYS A 329 22.39 4.69 9.04
CA LYS A 329 23.46 4.02 8.30
C LYS A 329 23.34 2.48 8.25
N PRO A 330 23.07 1.77 9.36
CA PRO A 330 22.96 0.30 9.33
C PRO A 330 21.94 -0.22 8.32
N PHE A 331 20.85 0.50 8.04
CA PHE A 331 19.83 0.09 7.08
C PHE A 331 20.34 0.19 5.63
N ALA A 332 21.16 1.19 5.31
CA ALA A 332 21.78 1.29 3.99
C ALA A 332 22.80 0.15 3.74
N PHE A 333 23.38 -0.41 4.81
CA PHE A 333 24.40 -1.47 4.76
C PHE A 333 23.86 -2.85 5.18
N GLU A 334 22.56 -3.00 5.39
CA GLU A 334 21.96 -4.25 5.86
C GLU A 334 22.20 -5.38 4.85
N LYS A 335 22.72 -6.52 5.34
CA LYS A 335 23.03 -7.68 4.52
C LYS A 335 21.82 -8.13 3.69
N GLY A 336 21.99 -8.21 2.38
CA GLY A 336 21.00 -8.70 1.42
C GLY A 336 19.94 -7.67 1.01
N LEU A 337 19.69 -6.63 1.82
CA LEU A 337 18.67 -5.61 1.55
C LEU A 337 19.24 -4.19 1.43
N GLY A 338 20.31 -3.86 2.12
CA GLY A 338 20.91 -2.53 2.05
C GLY A 338 21.52 -2.24 0.67
N THR A 339 21.26 -1.05 0.15
CA THR A 339 21.79 -0.62 -1.16
C THR A 339 23.33 -0.62 -1.20
N GLN A 340 23.99 -0.22 -0.11
CA GLN A 340 25.43 -0.21 -0.02
C GLN A 340 26.02 -1.62 0.12
N TRP A 341 25.26 -2.56 0.68
CA TRP A 341 25.64 -3.96 0.66
C TRP A 341 25.62 -4.52 -0.77
N TRP A 342 24.65 -4.12 -1.62
CA TRP A 342 24.59 -4.55 -3.03
C TRP A 342 25.77 -4.04 -3.84
N VAL A 343 26.24 -2.80 -3.57
CA VAL A 343 27.40 -2.22 -4.27
C VAL A 343 28.65 -3.11 -4.18
N GLU A 344 28.80 -3.82 -3.07
CA GLU A 344 29.96 -4.65 -2.79
C GLU A 344 29.72 -6.15 -3.05
N ASN A 345 28.48 -6.64 -2.91
CA ASN A 345 28.19 -8.06 -2.76
C ASN A 345 27.14 -8.62 -3.74
N ASP A 346 26.37 -7.78 -4.45
CA ASP A 346 25.29 -8.23 -5.33
C ASP A 346 25.30 -7.42 -6.65
N PRO A 347 26.13 -7.86 -7.63
CA PRO A 347 26.28 -7.13 -8.89
C PRO A 347 24.97 -7.04 -9.69
N GLU A 348 24.06 -8.02 -9.58
CA GLU A 348 22.80 -7.99 -10.31
C GLU A 348 21.84 -6.93 -9.76
N LYS A 349 21.71 -6.84 -8.43
CA LYS A 349 20.94 -5.77 -7.80
C LYS A 349 21.63 -4.43 -8.00
N PHE A 350 22.93 -4.35 -7.85
CA PHE A 350 23.68 -3.14 -8.11
C PHE A 350 23.37 -2.59 -9.50
N GLU A 351 23.48 -3.39 -10.54
CA GLU A 351 23.15 -2.99 -11.91
C GLU A 351 21.66 -2.60 -12.06
N ALA A 352 20.76 -3.36 -11.45
CA ALA A 352 19.33 -3.08 -11.51
C ALA A 352 18.98 -1.72 -10.89
N TYR A 353 19.58 -1.37 -9.75
CA TYR A 353 19.20 -0.18 -8.97
C TYR A 353 20.08 1.05 -9.24
N TYR A 354 21.32 0.88 -9.67
CA TYR A 354 22.23 1.99 -9.99
C TYR A 354 22.56 2.11 -11.49
N GLY A 355 22.43 1.06 -12.25
CA GLY A 355 22.68 1.02 -13.69
C GLY A 355 24.11 0.64 -14.03
N SER A 356 25.10 1.38 -13.56
CA SER A 356 26.51 1.09 -13.79
C SER A 356 27.39 1.61 -12.65
N ARG A 357 28.66 1.20 -12.65
CA ARG A 357 29.66 1.70 -11.71
C ARG A 357 29.91 3.20 -11.90
N GLU A 358 29.96 3.64 -13.14
CA GLU A 358 30.17 5.04 -13.51
C GLU A 358 29.00 5.91 -13.00
N ALA A 359 27.74 5.43 -13.13
CA ALA A 359 26.58 6.15 -12.64
C ALA A 359 26.61 6.29 -11.10
N TYR A 360 27.00 5.23 -10.39
CA TYR A 360 27.17 5.26 -8.94
C TYR A 360 28.29 6.20 -8.49
N GLU A 361 29.46 6.16 -9.14
CA GLU A 361 30.62 7.00 -8.83
C GLU A 361 30.41 8.47 -9.22
N ALA A 362 29.47 8.74 -10.13
CA ALA A 362 29.05 10.10 -10.48
C ALA A 362 28.25 10.77 -9.35
N ILE A 363 27.70 10.02 -8.39
CA ILE A 363 27.00 10.58 -7.23
C ILE A 363 28.04 11.14 -6.25
N ARG A 364 28.34 12.44 -6.36
CA ARG A 364 29.30 13.15 -5.51
C ARG A 364 28.64 14.07 -4.50
N SER A 365 27.42 14.49 -4.81
CA SER A 365 26.67 15.44 -4.01
C SER A 365 25.17 15.19 -4.09
N TRP A 366 24.39 15.88 -3.29
CA TRP A 366 22.93 15.84 -3.35
C TRP A 366 22.37 16.42 -4.65
N ASP A 367 23.08 17.34 -5.31
CA ASP A 367 22.64 17.91 -6.59
C ASP A 367 22.59 16.86 -7.71
N ASP A 368 23.40 15.77 -7.60
CA ASP A 368 23.43 14.70 -8.58
C ASP A 368 22.21 13.77 -8.53
N ILE A 369 21.50 13.72 -7.39
CA ILE A 369 20.32 12.88 -7.20
C ILE A 369 19.04 13.64 -6.85
N ARG A 370 19.15 14.97 -6.64
CA ARG A 370 17.99 15.80 -6.34
C ARG A 370 17.08 15.87 -7.57
N PRO A 371 15.78 15.59 -7.42
CA PRO A 371 14.87 15.68 -8.55
C PRO A 371 14.76 17.12 -9.06
N ALA A 372 14.63 17.26 -10.37
CA ALA A 372 14.14 18.51 -10.94
C ALA A 372 12.72 18.78 -10.43
N GLN A 373 12.32 20.07 -10.42
CA GLN A 373 10.95 20.41 -10.10
C GLN A 373 10.03 19.86 -11.19
N LEU A 374 9.12 18.95 -10.80
CA LEU A 374 8.16 18.34 -11.71
C LEU A 374 6.83 19.12 -11.68
N SER A 375 6.21 19.29 -12.85
CA SER A 375 4.81 19.73 -12.91
C SER A 375 3.91 18.65 -12.33
N LYS A 376 3.05 19.05 -11.39
CA LYS A 376 2.07 18.17 -10.76
C LYS A 376 0.76 18.08 -11.56
N ASP A 377 0.65 18.87 -12.62
CA ASP A 377 -0.44 18.80 -13.57
C ASP A 377 -0.01 17.93 -14.75
N SER A 378 -0.87 16.97 -15.11
CA SER A 378 -0.63 16.18 -16.32
C SER A 378 -0.68 17.10 -17.51
N ALA A 379 0.35 17.12 -18.33
CA ALA A 379 0.20 17.64 -19.68
C ALA A 379 -0.90 16.80 -20.36
N MET A 380 -2.01 17.44 -20.69
CA MET A 380 -3.07 16.85 -21.49
C MET A 380 -2.57 16.55 -22.91
#